data_8b5874a70b4c28d8957d94da90dc2895
#
_entry.id   8b5874a70b4c28d8957d94da90dc2895
#
_cell.length_a   1.000
_cell.length_b   1.000
_cell.length_c   1.000
_cell.angle_alpha   90.00
_cell.angle_beta   90.00
_cell.angle_gamma   90.00
#
_symmetry.space_group_name_H-M   'P 1'
#
loop_
_entity.id
_entity.type
_entity.pdbx_description
1 polymer ?
#
loop_
_entity_poly.entity_id
_entity_poly.type
_entity_poly.pdbx_seq_one_letter_code
_entity_poly.pdbx_strand_id
1 'polypeptide(L)'
;MSVTVEAIKPTRANLKKSVKFGIDLYRGNDFFVPPLVLDEMATLSPEKNPAFEHCRAQSFMAYRDGKPVGRITAIINDLVNAKEGSKAMRFGWVDFIDDAEVVDALFKAAEDWGRAQGCVSVVGPMGFSDMDHEGMLIEGFDEPGTMATIYNYPYYPEH
;
A
#
# COMPACT_ATOMS: atom_id res chain seq x y z
N MET A 1 18.21 6.80 -14.52
CA MET A 1 18.26 5.41 -14.04
C MET A 1 16.85 4.88 -13.93
N SER A 2 16.66 3.66 -14.38
CA SER A 2 15.33 3.04 -14.39
C SER A 2 14.88 2.61 -12.98
N VAL A 3 13.57 2.55 -12.80
CA VAL A 3 12.96 2.03 -11.58
C VAL A 3 12.84 0.51 -11.69
N THR A 4 13.20 -0.19 -10.61
CA THR A 4 12.97 -1.62 -10.47
C THR A 4 11.95 -1.86 -9.36
N VAL A 5 11.05 -2.83 -9.55
CA VAL A 5 10.06 -3.20 -8.55
C VAL A 5 10.27 -4.65 -8.14
N GLU A 6 10.33 -4.89 -6.85
CA GLU A 6 10.50 -6.23 -6.27
C GLU A 6 9.27 -6.63 -5.47
N ALA A 7 8.77 -7.82 -5.74
CA ALA A 7 7.81 -8.47 -4.84
C ALA A 7 8.57 -8.91 -3.58
N ILE A 8 8.10 -8.53 -2.42
CA ILE A 8 8.76 -8.85 -1.16
C ILE A 8 8.03 -9.97 -0.42
N LYS A 9 8.79 -10.91 0.14
CA LYS A 9 8.25 -11.94 1.03
C LYS A 9 7.86 -11.30 2.36
N PRO A 10 6.78 -11.76 3.03
CA PRO A 10 6.32 -11.18 4.28
C PRO A 10 7.17 -11.59 5.49
N THR A 11 8.47 -11.45 5.40
CA THR A 11 9.39 -11.64 6.51
C THR A 11 9.38 -10.42 7.42
N ARG A 12 9.77 -10.60 8.68
CA ARG A 12 9.85 -9.49 9.62
C ARG A 12 10.72 -8.33 9.10
N ALA A 13 11.86 -8.64 8.50
CA ALA A 13 12.78 -7.64 7.96
C ALA A 13 12.15 -6.87 6.80
N ASN A 14 11.51 -7.56 5.86
CA ASN A 14 10.88 -6.95 4.71
C ASN A 14 9.65 -6.11 5.09
N LEU A 15 8.81 -6.60 6.00
CA LEU A 15 7.66 -5.84 6.48
C LEU A 15 8.10 -4.57 7.21
N LYS A 16 9.12 -4.66 8.05
CA LYS A 16 9.69 -3.49 8.72
C LYS A 16 10.22 -2.47 7.72
N LYS A 17 10.92 -2.92 6.69
CA LYS A 17 11.46 -2.06 5.63
C LYS A 17 10.36 -1.32 4.88
N SER A 18 9.28 -2.01 4.52
CA SER A 18 8.13 -1.42 3.85
C SER A 18 7.42 -0.39 4.73
N VAL A 19 7.13 -0.74 5.98
CA VAL A 19 6.48 0.17 6.93
C VAL A 19 7.34 1.41 7.19
N LYS A 20 8.63 1.23 7.40
CA LYS A 20 9.54 2.35 7.63
C LYS A 20 9.64 3.28 6.42
N PHE A 21 9.61 2.75 5.21
CA PHE A 21 9.59 3.58 4.02
C PHE A 21 8.41 4.56 4.04
N GLY A 22 7.20 4.06 4.33
CA GLY A 22 6.00 4.90 4.41
C GLY A 22 6.08 5.96 5.49
N ILE A 23 6.76 5.69 6.59
CA ILE A 23 6.98 6.67 7.66
C ILE A 23 8.08 7.67 7.28
N ASP A 24 9.21 7.17 6.79
CA ASP A 24 10.38 8.00 6.48
C ASP A 24 10.11 8.98 5.33
N LEU A 25 9.23 8.62 4.39
CA LEU A 25 8.81 9.51 3.30
C LEU A 25 8.21 10.83 3.83
N TYR A 26 7.53 10.78 4.98
CA TYR A 26 6.89 11.93 5.60
C TYR A 26 7.75 12.60 6.67
N ARG A 27 9.01 12.22 6.77
CA ARG A 27 9.93 12.83 7.74
C ARG A 27 10.03 14.34 7.50
N GLY A 28 9.83 15.12 8.57
CA GLY A 28 9.82 16.58 8.49
C GLY A 28 8.44 17.17 8.14
N ASN A 29 7.43 16.35 7.91
CA ASN A 29 6.06 16.82 7.70
C ASN A 29 5.34 16.89 9.06
N ASP A 30 4.94 18.09 9.47
CA ASP A 30 4.33 18.35 10.78
C ASP A 30 2.89 17.85 10.89
N PHE A 31 2.25 17.52 9.79
CA PHE A 31 0.82 17.13 9.74
C PHE A 31 0.62 15.62 9.68
N PHE A 32 1.66 14.89 9.33
CA PHE A 32 1.60 13.42 9.26
C PHE A 32 1.70 12.82 10.66
N VAL A 33 0.72 11.99 11.02
CA VAL A 33 0.73 11.21 12.26
C VAL A 33 1.22 9.80 11.92
N PRO A 34 2.45 9.43 12.30
CA PRO A 34 2.99 8.12 11.96
C PRO A 34 2.23 7.00 12.68
N PRO A 35 1.98 5.88 11.98
CA PRO A 35 1.40 4.71 12.62
C PRO A 35 2.40 4.02 13.53
N LEU A 36 1.92 3.12 14.38
CA LEU A 36 2.76 2.26 15.19
C LEU A 36 3.36 1.17 14.30
N VAL A 37 4.70 1.12 14.24
CA VAL A 37 5.42 0.22 13.32
C VAL A 37 5.03 -1.24 13.53
N LEU A 38 4.96 -1.69 14.78
CA LEU A 38 4.63 -3.08 15.10
C LEU A 38 3.20 -3.45 14.70
N ASP A 39 2.26 -2.52 14.83
CA ASP A 39 0.87 -2.74 14.44
C ASP A 39 0.73 -2.84 12.93
N GLU A 40 1.39 -1.95 12.19
CA GLU A 40 1.42 -2.01 10.73
C GLU A 40 2.06 -3.31 10.22
N MET A 41 3.17 -3.71 10.83
CA MET A 41 3.82 -4.98 10.49
C MET A 41 2.90 -6.17 10.76
N ALA A 42 2.18 -6.17 11.87
CA ALA A 42 1.24 -7.23 12.21
C ALA A 42 0.08 -7.29 11.21
N THR A 43 -0.45 -6.15 10.80
CA THR A 43 -1.53 -6.06 9.80
C THR A 43 -1.09 -6.67 8.45
N LEU A 44 0.15 -6.45 8.04
CA LEU A 44 0.70 -6.98 6.79
C LEU A 44 1.23 -8.40 6.90
N SER A 45 1.21 -9.00 8.08
CA SER A 45 1.75 -10.34 8.33
C SER A 45 0.69 -11.42 8.20
N PRO A 46 0.86 -12.40 7.28
CA PRO A 46 -0.05 -13.54 7.18
C PRO A 46 -0.15 -14.37 8.46
N GLU A 47 0.91 -14.38 9.28
CA GLU A 47 0.94 -15.13 10.53
C GLU A 47 0.13 -14.46 11.64
N LYS A 48 0.00 -13.12 11.59
CA LYS A 48 -0.58 -12.33 12.68
C LYS A 48 -1.94 -11.74 12.36
N ASN A 49 -2.25 -11.51 11.10
CA ASN A 49 -3.52 -10.92 10.69
C ASN A 49 -4.52 -11.99 10.29
N PRO A 50 -5.61 -12.19 11.05
CA PRO A 50 -6.61 -13.21 10.72
C PRO A 50 -7.35 -12.94 9.40
N ALA A 51 -7.29 -11.74 8.84
CA ALA A 51 -7.86 -11.44 7.54
C ALA A 51 -7.26 -12.32 6.43
N PHE A 52 -6.04 -12.83 6.59
CA PHE A 52 -5.42 -13.74 5.65
C PHE A 52 -6.09 -15.11 5.54
N GLU A 53 -7.05 -15.43 6.40
CA GLU A 53 -7.89 -16.62 6.26
C GLU A 53 -8.76 -16.54 4.99
N HIS A 54 -9.09 -15.35 4.54
CA HIS A 54 -9.93 -15.12 3.36
C HIS A 54 -9.34 -14.07 2.39
N CYS A 55 -8.16 -13.56 2.68
CA CYS A 55 -7.46 -12.59 1.83
C CYS A 55 -6.12 -13.14 1.38
N ARG A 56 -5.73 -12.73 0.18
CA ARG A 56 -4.39 -12.93 -0.39
C ARG A 56 -3.77 -11.57 -0.62
N ALA A 57 -2.48 -11.42 -0.36
CA ALA A 57 -1.80 -10.16 -0.55
C ALA A 57 -0.37 -10.36 -1.06
N GLN A 58 0.10 -9.37 -1.80
CA GLN A 58 1.49 -9.27 -2.22
C GLN A 58 1.94 -7.82 -2.09
N SER A 59 2.99 -7.61 -1.32
CA SER A 59 3.62 -6.30 -1.19
C SER A 59 4.78 -6.18 -2.17
N PHE A 60 4.96 -4.95 -2.67
CA PHE A 60 6.02 -4.59 -3.61
C PHE A 60 6.76 -3.35 -3.12
N MET A 61 8.04 -3.27 -3.43
CA MET A 61 8.83 -2.06 -3.23
C MET A 61 9.52 -1.68 -4.53
N ALA A 62 9.53 -0.37 -4.81
CA ALA A 62 10.23 0.21 -5.95
C ALA A 62 11.57 0.78 -5.51
N TYR A 63 12.57 0.61 -6.36
CA TYR A 63 13.93 1.09 -6.11
C TYR A 63 14.47 1.85 -7.31
N ARG A 64 15.25 2.90 -7.00
CA ARG A 64 16.07 3.60 -7.98
C ARG A 64 17.49 3.74 -7.41
N ASP A 65 18.49 3.26 -8.13
CA ASP A 65 19.89 3.25 -7.66
C ASP A 65 20.06 2.58 -6.29
N GLY A 66 19.32 1.50 -6.06
CA GLY A 66 19.36 0.76 -4.80
C GLY A 66 18.64 1.42 -3.63
N LYS A 67 18.02 2.59 -3.85
CA LYS A 67 17.26 3.31 -2.82
C LYS A 67 15.77 3.04 -2.96
N PRO A 68 15.04 2.79 -1.86
CA PRO A 68 13.58 2.66 -1.93
C PRO A 68 12.95 3.99 -2.30
N VAL A 69 12.05 3.96 -3.29
CA VAL A 69 11.36 5.15 -3.80
C VAL A 69 9.84 4.99 -3.81
N GLY A 70 9.34 3.80 -3.48
CA GLY A 70 7.90 3.55 -3.41
C GLY A 70 7.56 2.20 -2.84
N ARG A 71 6.32 2.04 -2.44
CA ARG A 71 5.73 0.78 -1.98
C ARG A 71 4.28 0.68 -2.38
N ILE A 72 3.76 -0.53 -2.50
CA ILE A 72 2.34 -0.80 -2.71
C ILE A 72 2.04 -2.22 -2.22
N THR A 73 0.84 -2.44 -1.71
CA THR A 73 0.34 -3.78 -1.38
C THR A 73 -0.92 -4.06 -2.17
N ALA A 74 -0.89 -5.13 -2.95
CA ALA A 74 -2.06 -5.64 -3.66
C ALA A 74 -2.77 -6.66 -2.76
N ILE A 75 -4.09 -6.59 -2.70
CA ILE A 75 -4.92 -7.41 -1.81
C ILE A 75 -6.11 -7.96 -2.58
N ILE A 76 -6.41 -9.24 -2.37
CA ILE A 76 -7.64 -9.86 -2.87
C ILE A 76 -8.40 -10.40 -1.68
N ASN A 77 -9.63 -9.90 -1.50
CA ASN A 77 -10.54 -10.43 -0.49
C ASN A 77 -11.49 -11.44 -1.15
N ASP A 78 -11.16 -12.71 -1.04
CA ASP A 78 -11.93 -13.78 -1.68
C ASP A 78 -13.36 -13.90 -1.14
N LEU A 79 -13.57 -13.57 0.13
CA LEU A 79 -14.89 -13.61 0.75
C LEU A 79 -15.81 -12.52 0.18
N VAL A 80 -15.32 -11.29 0.06
CA VAL A 80 -16.08 -10.18 -0.53
C VAL A 80 -16.35 -10.44 -2.01
N ASN A 81 -15.33 -10.90 -2.75
CA ASN A 81 -15.50 -11.22 -4.18
C ASN A 81 -16.55 -12.30 -4.39
N ALA A 82 -16.58 -13.34 -3.58
CA ALA A 82 -17.59 -14.39 -3.65
C ALA A 82 -18.98 -13.85 -3.34
N LYS A 83 -19.12 -13.00 -2.33
CA LYS A 83 -20.39 -12.39 -1.93
C LYS A 83 -20.95 -11.46 -3.01
N GLU A 84 -20.08 -10.68 -3.64
CA GLU A 84 -20.48 -9.68 -4.64
C GLU A 84 -20.49 -10.23 -6.07
N GLY A 85 -19.99 -11.44 -6.29
CA GLY A 85 -19.83 -12.01 -7.62
C GLY A 85 -18.79 -11.27 -8.45
N SER A 86 -17.78 -10.71 -7.82
CA SER A 86 -16.74 -9.90 -8.47
C SER A 86 -15.39 -10.61 -8.51
N LYS A 87 -14.47 -10.07 -9.33
CA LYS A 87 -13.07 -10.47 -9.43
C LYS A 87 -12.19 -9.24 -9.28
N ALA A 88 -12.30 -8.59 -8.14
CA ALA A 88 -11.63 -7.34 -7.86
C ALA A 88 -10.38 -7.53 -7.00
N MET A 89 -9.35 -6.74 -7.30
CA MET A 89 -8.17 -6.56 -6.48
C MET A 89 -8.26 -5.19 -5.80
N ARG A 90 -7.75 -5.09 -4.60
CA ARG A 90 -7.56 -3.83 -3.89
C ARG A 90 -6.08 -3.47 -3.89
N PHE A 91 -5.77 -2.18 -3.72
CA PHE A 91 -4.43 -1.74 -3.39
C PHE A 91 -4.47 -0.82 -2.17
N GLY A 92 -3.46 -0.91 -1.34
CA GLY A 92 -3.29 -0.08 -0.18
C GLY A 92 -1.82 0.01 0.21
N TRP A 93 -1.53 0.67 1.33
CA TRP A 93 -0.15 0.92 1.75
C TRP A 93 0.70 1.43 0.60
N VAL A 94 0.13 2.35 -0.20
CA VAL A 94 0.77 2.94 -1.37
C VAL A 94 1.41 4.26 -0.99
N ASP A 95 2.72 4.32 -1.14
CA ASP A 95 3.51 5.51 -0.91
C ASP A 95 4.62 5.58 -1.95
N PHE A 96 4.89 6.78 -2.43
CA PHE A 96 5.87 6.99 -3.49
C PHE A 96 6.40 8.41 -3.48
N ILE A 97 7.61 8.59 -4.00
CA ILE A 97 8.14 9.93 -4.30
C ILE A 97 7.36 10.55 -5.47
N ASP A 98 7.43 11.86 -5.62
CA ASP A 98 6.75 12.58 -6.73
C ASP A 98 7.44 12.28 -8.07
N ASP A 99 7.15 11.11 -8.62
CA ASP A 99 7.78 10.58 -9.84
C ASP A 99 6.82 9.62 -10.54
N ALA A 100 6.34 10.02 -11.72
CA ALA A 100 5.37 9.24 -12.50
C ALA A 100 5.90 7.84 -12.88
N GLU A 101 7.20 7.70 -13.16
CA GLU A 101 7.81 6.40 -13.47
C GLU A 101 7.69 5.42 -12.30
N VAL A 102 7.88 5.91 -11.08
CA VAL A 102 7.74 5.11 -9.86
C VAL A 102 6.29 4.65 -9.70
N VAL A 103 5.33 5.55 -9.85
CA VAL A 103 3.90 5.24 -9.74
C VAL A 103 3.49 4.20 -10.79
N ASP A 104 3.84 4.43 -12.04
CA ASP A 104 3.52 3.51 -13.14
C ASP A 104 4.11 2.12 -12.90
N ALA A 105 5.36 2.04 -12.45
CA ALA A 105 6.03 0.77 -12.17
C ALA A 105 5.37 0.01 -11.00
N LEU A 106 4.99 0.70 -9.93
CA LEU A 106 4.30 0.10 -8.78
C LEU A 106 2.93 -0.46 -9.18
N PHE A 107 2.12 0.36 -9.85
CA PHE A 107 0.79 -0.08 -10.28
C PHE A 107 0.85 -1.20 -11.30
N LYS A 108 1.82 -1.14 -12.23
CA LYS A 108 2.03 -2.24 -13.19
C LYS A 108 2.31 -3.55 -12.47
N ALA A 109 3.21 -3.55 -11.49
CA ALA A 109 3.54 -4.76 -10.73
C ALA A 109 2.32 -5.30 -9.97
N ALA A 110 1.56 -4.44 -9.30
CA ALA A 110 0.36 -4.83 -8.57
C ALA A 110 -0.72 -5.36 -9.51
N GLU A 111 -0.98 -4.69 -10.63
CA GLU A 111 -1.98 -5.10 -11.62
C GLU A 111 -1.60 -6.42 -12.30
N ASP A 112 -0.33 -6.62 -12.66
CA ASP A 112 0.14 -7.87 -13.26
C ASP A 112 -0.05 -9.04 -12.29
N TRP A 113 0.22 -8.84 -11.01
CA TRP A 113 -0.06 -9.84 -9.98
C TRP A 113 -1.57 -10.14 -9.89
N GLY A 114 -2.41 -9.11 -9.89
CA GLY A 114 -3.86 -9.26 -9.83
C GLY A 114 -4.41 -10.02 -11.05
N ARG A 115 -3.92 -9.71 -12.24
CA ARG A 115 -4.30 -10.42 -13.47
C ARG A 115 -3.90 -11.89 -13.40
N ALA A 116 -2.71 -12.18 -12.88
CA ALA A 116 -2.24 -13.56 -12.69
C ALA A 116 -3.11 -14.33 -11.69
N GLN A 117 -3.76 -13.64 -10.75
CA GLN A 117 -4.73 -14.21 -9.81
C GLN A 117 -6.16 -14.27 -10.37
N GLY A 118 -6.40 -13.80 -11.60
CA GLY A 118 -7.70 -13.81 -12.24
C GLY A 118 -8.55 -12.56 -12.01
N CYS A 119 -8.00 -11.50 -11.47
CA CYS A 119 -8.72 -10.25 -11.25
C CYS A 119 -8.90 -9.46 -12.55
N VAL A 120 -10.04 -8.79 -12.67
CA VAL A 120 -10.43 -7.98 -13.85
C VAL A 120 -10.62 -6.51 -13.50
N SER A 121 -10.61 -6.16 -12.23
CA SER A 121 -10.74 -4.77 -11.77
C SER A 121 -9.86 -4.51 -10.55
N VAL A 122 -9.56 -3.23 -10.32
CA VAL A 122 -8.77 -2.78 -9.18
C VAL A 122 -9.46 -1.58 -8.53
N VAL A 123 -9.44 -1.54 -7.22
CA VAL A 123 -10.01 -0.45 -6.42
C VAL A 123 -9.08 -0.14 -5.24
N GLY A 124 -9.00 1.12 -4.90
CA GLY A 124 -8.20 1.58 -3.76
C GLY A 124 -8.06 3.10 -3.76
N PRO A 125 -7.27 3.65 -2.82
CA PRO A 125 -6.57 2.93 -1.74
C PRO A 125 -7.50 2.38 -0.67
N MET A 126 -7.29 1.13 -0.28
CA MET A 126 -8.00 0.51 0.83
C MET A 126 -7.25 -0.73 1.33
N GLY A 127 -7.53 -1.17 2.54
CA GLY A 127 -6.87 -2.29 3.16
C GLY A 127 -7.66 -3.59 3.11
N PHE A 128 -7.39 -4.47 4.05
CA PHE A 128 -8.06 -5.77 4.18
C PHE A 128 -9.54 -5.60 4.56
N SER A 129 -9.85 -4.58 5.35
CA SER A 129 -11.19 -4.26 5.82
C SER A 129 -11.35 -2.75 5.96
N ASP A 130 -12.57 -2.30 6.26
CA ASP A 130 -12.89 -0.91 6.55
C ASP A 130 -12.30 -0.39 7.86
N MET A 131 -11.64 -1.26 8.63
CA MET A 131 -10.88 -0.86 9.82
C MET A 131 -9.46 -0.38 9.47
N ASP A 132 -8.99 -0.65 8.27
CA ASP A 132 -7.72 -0.13 7.76
C ASP A 132 -7.93 1.24 7.12
N HIS A 133 -6.85 2.01 6.98
CA HIS A 133 -6.92 3.30 6.30
C HIS A 133 -7.34 3.11 4.85
N GLU A 134 -8.26 3.94 4.38
CA GLU A 134 -8.71 3.91 2.99
C GLU A 134 -8.95 5.31 2.46
N GLY A 135 -8.98 5.42 1.13
CA GLY A 135 -9.15 6.70 0.44
C GLY A 135 -7.86 7.47 0.24
N MET A 136 -8.02 8.69 -0.25
CA MET A 136 -6.92 9.60 -0.53
C MET A 136 -7.28 11.01 -0.10
N LEU A 137 -6.35 11.67 0.59
CA LEU A 137 -6.52 13.06 0.98
C LEU A 137 -6.40 13.96 -0.25
N ILE A 138 -7.40 14.80 -0.48
CA ILE A 138 -7.45 15.71 -1.63
C ILE A 138 -7.46 17.19 -1.22
N GLU A 139 -7.75 17.48 0.04
CA GLU A 139 -7.71 18.83 0.63
C GLU A 139 -7.45 18.73 2.13
N GLY A 140 -7.02 19.82 2.76
CA GLY A 140 -6.69 19.83 4.18
C GLY A 140 -5.25 19.34 4.48
N PHE A 141 -4.32 19.51 3.54
CA PHE A 141 -2.93 19.06 3.69
C PHE A 141 -2.15 19.82 4.78
N ASP A 142 -2.65 20.94 5.22
CA ASP A 142 -2.09 21.80 6.27
C ASP A 142 -2.77 21.61 7.62
N GLU A 143 -3.57 20.57 7.77
CA GLU A 143 -4.23 20.20 9.01
C GLU A 143 -3.63 18.91 9.55
N PRO A 144 -3.41 18.80 10.89
CA PRO A 144 -2.87 17.57 11.46
C PRO A 144 -3.84 16.40 11.30
N GLY A 145 -3.31 15.27 10.87
CA GLY A 145 -4.07 14.03 10.79
C GLY A 145 -4.36 13.41 12.15
N THR A 146 -5.05 12.30 12.13
CA THR A 146 -5.27 11.45 13.31
C THR A 146 -4.79 10.04 13.03
N MET A 147 -4.79 9.18 14.06
CA MET A 147 -4.44 7.76 13.87
C MET A 147 -5.44 7.02 12.97
N ALA A 148 -6.66 7.53 12.85
CA ALA A 148 -7.75 6.89 12.11
C ALA A 148 -7.92 7.44 10.68
N THR A 149 -7.30 8.56 10.36
CA THR A 149 -7.44 9.20 9.05
C THR A 149 -6.17 9.02 8.21
N ILE A 150 -6.36 8.97 6.90
CA ILE A 150 -5.23 8.91 5.98
C ILE A 150 -4.65 10.31 5.76
N TYR A 151 -3.33 10.38 5.62
CA TYR A 151 -2.62 11.57 5.17
C TYR A 151 -1.69 11.18 4.02
N ASN A 152 -1.65 12.02 3.00
CA ASN A 152 -0.74 11.86 1.87
C ASN A 152 -0.32 13.22 1.35
N TYR A 153 0.80 13.24 0.63
CA TYR A 153 1.26 14.45 -0.03
C TYR A 153 0.28 14.91 -1.12
N PRO A 154 0.25 16.23 -1.40
CA PRO A 154 -0.62 16.78 -2.45
C PRO A 154 -0.40 16.20 -3.84
N TYR A 155 0.79 15.70 -4.15
CA TYR A 155 1.07 15.13 -5.47
C TYR A 155 0.44 13.74 -5.69
N TYR A 156 -0.03 13.06 -4.63
CA TYR A 156 -0.64 11.73 -4.77
C TYR A 156 -1.85 11.72 -5.71
N PRO A 157 -2.85 12.59 -5.55
CA PRO A 157 -4.01 12.59 -6.46
C PRO A 157 -3.69 13.01 -7.90
N GLU A 158 -2.53 13.58 -8.15
CA GLU A 158 -2.10 14.01 -9.50
C GLU A 158 -1.55 12.85 -10.34
N HIS A 159 -1.20 11.75 -9.73
CA HIS A 159 -0.70 10.53 -10.37
C HIS A 159 -1.76 9.45 -10.40
#